data_afa8af4fe0135c372064f37d3f68323e
#
_entry.id   afa8af4fe0135c372064f37d3f68323e
#
_cell.length_a   1.000
_cell.length_b   1.000
_cell.length_c   1.000
_cell.angle_alpha   90.00
_cell.angle_beta   90.00
_cell.angle_gamma   90.00
#
_symmetry.space_group_name_H-M   'P 1'
#
loop_
_entity.id
_entity.type
_entity.pdbx_description
1 polymer ?
#
loop_
_entity_poly.entity_id
_entity_poly.type
_entity_poly.pdbx_seq_one_letter_code
_entity_poly.pdbx_strand_id
1 'polypeptide(L)'
;MSSLDVAMVAADTTRTKYYIKELIKSKLLPSYVLLLLNDKNKLLPGQKKNKKKNELIDLLKSANIKFKISSNDDINSDEVIKLIENRSEHVFIFSGYGGVLLKEKILGVGKKFLHIHGGYLPDYKGSTTNYYSLINENKIGASAIFLTKEIDCGPILLRKRFSSPKNRTEIDHKSDSEARAKVLIECLQRYMLLGDWKYELENNSGGETFYIIHPVLKHLAILGKGALQ
;
A
#
# COMPACT_ATOMS: atom_id res chain seq x y z
N MET A 1 11.46 22.85 -6.04
CA MET A 1 11.51 21.37 -6.06
C MET A 1 10.44 20.91 -7.02
N SER A 2 10.80 20.18 -8.07
CA SER A 2 9.80 19.57 -8.97
C SER A 2 9.00 18.55 -8.16
N SER A 3 7.68 18.70 -8.12
CA SER A 3 6.81 17.69 -7.54
C SER A 3 6.96 16.40 -8.34
N LEU A 4 6.92 15.27 -7.65
CA LEU A 4 6.86 13.97 -8.28
C LEU A 4 5.59 13.92 -9.15
N ASP A 5 5.72 13.56 -10.44
CA ASP A 5 4.55 13.41 -11.33
C ASP A 5 3.80 12.09 -11.06
N VAL A 6 3.47 11.88 -9.78
CA VAL A 6 2.75 10.72 -9.27
C VAL A 6 1.71 11.21 -8.28
N ALA A 7 0.47 10.79 -8.46
CA ALA A 7 -0.59 11.02 -7.49
C ALA A 7 -0.72 9.84 -6.52
N MET A 8 -1.61 9.96 -5.53
CA MET A 8 -1.89 8.89 -4.59
C MET A 8 -3.39 8.73 -4.37
N VAL A 9 -3.88 7.50 -4.31
CA VAL A 9 -5.19 7.16 -3.76
C VAL A 9 -4.98 6.48 -2.41
N ALA A 10 -5.58 7.03 -1.37
CA ALA A 10 -5.27 6.67 0.00
C ALA A 10 -6.52 6.50 0.87
N ALA A 11 -6.56 5.41 1.62
CA ALA A 11 -7.49 5.21 2.73
C ALA A 11 -6.82 5.55 4.07
N ASP A 12 -7.59 5.86 5.12
CA ASP A 12 -7.06 6.10 6.47
C ASP A 12 -6.67 4.77 7.13
N THR A 13 -5.46 4.33 6.85
CA THR A 13 -4.86 3.10 7.40
C THR A 13 -3.52 3.40 8.05
N THR A 14 -3.06 2.52 8.94
CA THR A 14 -1.71 2.59 9.51
C THR A 14 -0.65 2.64 8.41
N ARG A 15 -0.75 1.78 7.42
CA ARG A 15 0.15 1.75 6.25
C ARG A 15 0.22 3.09 5.53
N THR A 16 -0.92 3.72 5.25
CA THR A 16 -0.97 5.04 4.60
C THR A 16 -0.23 6.09 5.40
N LYS A 17 -0.39 6.11 6.72
CA LYS A 17 0.33 7.06 7.59
C LYS A 17 1.84 6.87 7.54
N TYR A 18 2.31 5.61 7.53
CA TYR A 18 3.72 5.31 7.33
C TYR A 18 4.21 5.78 5.96
N TYR A 19 3.47 5.55 4.89
CA TYR A 19 3.83 6.05 3.56
C TYR A 19 3.97 7.56 3.54
N ILE A 20 2.98 8.30 4.00
CA ILE A 20 3.01 9.77 4.02
C ILE A 20 4.17 10.29 4.87
N LYS A 21 4.42 9.72 6.05
CA LYS A 21 5.56 10.11 6.90
C LYS A 21 6.91 9.91 6.19
N GLU A 22 7.11 8.77 5.56
CA GLU A 22 8.37 8.49 4.84
C GLU A 22 8.48 9.29 3.53
N LEU A 23 7.39 9.55 2.81
CA LEU A 23 7.37 10.44 1.64
C LEU A 23 7.76 11.87 2.02
N ILE A 24 7.23 12.40 3.13
CA ILE A 24 7.61 13.73 3.66
C ILE A 24 9.09 13.76 4.01
N LYS A 25 9.57 12.78 4.78
CA LYS A 25 10.97 12.69 5.22
C LYS A 25 11.94 12.61 4.04
N SER A 26 11.56 11.87 3.00
CA SER A 26 12.37 11.69 1.79
C SER A 26 12.19 12.80 0.75
N LYS A 27 11.32 13.78 1.00
CA LYS A 27 10.96 14.88 0.08
C LYS A 27 10.42 14.39 -1.28
N LEU A 28 9.79 13.21 -1.30
CA LEU A 28 9.17 12.58 -2.48
C LEU A 28 7.65 12.74 -2.40
N LEU A 29 7.18 13.97 -2.39
CA LEU A 29 5.77 14.27 -2.21
C LEU A 29 4.96 13.97 -3.48
N PRO A 30 3.82 13.25 -3.35
CA PRO A 30 2.89 13.11 -4.48
C PRO A 30 2.33 14.48 -4.86
N SER A 31 2.07 14.68 -6.15
CA SER A 31 1.47 15.92 -6.68
C SER A 31 0.07 16.16 -6.12
N TYR A 32 -0.65 15.07 -5.81
CA TYR A 32 -2.02 15.09 -5.36
C TYR A 32 -2.39 13.81 -4.60
N VAL A 33 -3.27 13.93 -3.61
CA VAL A 33 -3.81 12.77 -2.87
C VAL A 33 -5.34 12.77 -2.92
N LEU A 34 -5.93 11.67 -3.41
CA LEU A 34 -7.35 11.38 -3.29
C LEU A 34 -7.57 10.52 -2.06
N LEU A 35 -8.27 11.06 -1.06
CA LEU A 35 -8.60 10.34 0.18
C LEU A 35 -9.95 9.64 0.06
N LEU A 36 -9.93 8.33 0.27
CA LEU A 36 -11.10 7.48 0.40
C LEU A 36 -11.34 7.29 1.91
N LEU A 37 -12.19 8.13 2.49
CA LEU A 37 -12.51 8.04 3.91
C LEU A 37 -13.81 7.27 4.11
N ASN A 38 -13.71 6.15 4.81
CA ASN A 38 -14.90 5.36 5.17
C ASN A 38 -15.73 6.12 6.20
N ASP A 39 -16.99 6.39 5.87
CA ASP A 39 -17.98 7.09 6.69
C ASP A 39 -18.53 6.19 7.84
N LYS A 40 -17.79 5.10 8.22
CA LYS A 40 -18.12 4.28 9.41
C LYS A 40 -18.18 5.08 10.71
N ASN A 41 -17.82 6.35 10.67
CA ASN A 41 -18.10 7.37 11.68
C ASN A 41 -19.38 8.17 11.37
N LYS A 42 -20.31 7.68 10.54
CA LYS A 42 -21.68 8.21 10.49
C LYS A 42 -22.26 8.00 11.87
N LEU A 43 -22.29 9.08 12.63
CA LEU A 43 -22.86 9.16 13.98
C LEU A 43 -24.31 8.67 13.92
N LEU A 44 -24.65 7.74 14.79
CA LEU A 44 -26.05 7.47 15.11
C LEU A 44 -26.71 8.79 15.54
N PRO A 45 -27.99 9.01 15.20
CA PRO A 45 -28.72 10.21 15.59
C PRO A 45 -28.56 10.44 17.10
N GLY A 46 -28.03 11.63 17.49
CA GLY A 46 -27.83 12.00 18.90
C GLY A 46 -26.40 11.97 19.42
N GLN A 47 -25.42 11.42 18.70
CA GLN A 47 -24.02 11.47 19.11
C GLN A 47 -23.36 12.80 18.68
N LYS A 48 -22.76 13.53 19.66
CA LYS A 48 -21.99 14.73 19.37
C LYS A 48 -20.75 14.38 18.56
N LYS A 49 -20.50 15.12 17.47
CA LYS A 49 -19.25 15.08 16.70
C LYS A 49 -18.07 15.41 17.62
N ASN A 50 -17.48 14.42 18.27
CA ASN A 50 -16.09 14.61 18.70
C ASN A 50 -15.30 14.74 17.41
N LYS A 51 -14.76 15.93 17.12
CA LYS A 51 -13.79 16.18 16.07
C LYS A 51 -12.52 15.37 16.40
N LYS A 52 -12.55 14.05 16.21
CA LYS A 52 -11.32 13.27 16.23
C LYS A 52 -10.44 13.86 15.12
N LYS A 53 -9.37 14.50 15.55
CA LYS A 53 -8.31 15.00 14.67
C LYS A 53 -7.92 13.85 13.76
N ASN A 54 -8.09 14.00 12.45
CA ASN A 54 -7.67 12.97 11.51
C ASN A 54 -6.18 13.16 11.24
N GLU A 55 -5.35 12.33 11.86
CA GLU A 55 -3.88 12.40 11.77
C GLU A 55 -3.40 12.45 10.31
N LEU A 56 -4.06 11.70 9.41
CA LEU A 56 -3.68 11.68 7.99
C LEU A 56 -3.93 13.04 7.33
N ILE A 57 -5.07 13.66 7.59
CA ILE A 57 -5.38 15.00 7.07
C ILE A 57 -4.40 16.05 7.63
N ASP A 58 -4.07 15.95 8.91
CA ASP A 58 -3.11 16.87 9.55
C ASP A 58 -1.70 16.69 8.94
N LEU A 59 -1.26 15.47 8.66
CA LEU A 59 0.00 15.20 7.97
C LEU A 59 0.03 15.81 6.56
N LEU A 60 -1.04 15.64 5.77
CA LEU A 60 -1.13 16.20 4.43
C LEU A 60 -1.09 17.73 4.44
N LYS A 61 -1.82 18.36 5.37
CA LYS A 61 -1.83 19.82 5.53
C LYS A 61 -0.47 20.35 5.96
N SER A 62 0.19 19.71 6.93
CA SER A 62 1.50 20.15 7.43
C SER A 62 2.59 20.06 6.36
N ALA A 63 2.47 19.12 5.44
CA ALA A 63 3.38 18.95 4.32
C ALA A 63 2.99 19.75 3.06
N ASN A 64 1.92 20.55 3.14
CA ASN A 64 1.37 21.30 2.01
C ASN A 64 1.06 20.42 0.76
N ILE A 65 0.62 19.19 1.00
CA ILE A 65 0.23 18.26 -0.08
C ILE A 65 -1.21 18.58 -0.49
N LYS A 66 -1.45 18.78 -1.78
CA LYS A 66 -2.80 18.98 -2.31
C LYS A 66 -3.61 17.68 -2.18
N PHE A 67 -4.81 17.76 -1.62
CA PHE A 67 -5.67 16.60 -1.50
C PHE A 67 -7.15 16.93 -1.66
N LYS A 68 -7.94 15.92 -1.99
CA LYS A 68 -9.41 15.95 -1.98
C LYS A 68 -9.93 14.73 -1.24
N ILE A 69 -10.96 14.92 -0.45
CA ILE A 69 -11.70 13.82 0.18
C ILE A 69 -12.83 13.44 -0.79
N SER A 70 -12.89 12.18 -1.15
CA SER A 70 -14.01 11.63 -1.92
C SER A 70 -15.25 11.50 -1.04
N SER A 71 -16.42 11.68 -1.62
CA SER A 71 -17.71 11.39 -0.96
C SER A 71 -17.98 9.89 -0.88
N ASN A 72 -17.23 9.08 -1.66
CA ASN A 72 -17.33 7.64 -1.70
C ASN A 72 -15.97 7.00 -1.38
N ASP A 73 -15.97 5.94 -0.56
CA ASP A 73 -14.77 5.19 -0.18
C ASP A 73 -14.48 3.97 -1.06
N ASP A 74 -15.40 3.62 -1.97
CA ASP A 74 -15.17 2.55 -2.95
C ASP A 74 -14.38 3.06 -4.15
N ILE A 75 -13.14 2.57 -4.30
CA ILE A 75 -12.25 2.86 -5.44
C ILE A 75 -12.89 2.51 -6.79
N ASN A 76 -13.81 1.57 -6.82
CA ASN A 76 -14.47 1.08 -8.03
C ASN A 76 -15.76 1.86 -8.36
N SER A 77 -16.14 2.84 -7.56
CA SER A 77 -17.31 3.67 -7.82
C SER A 77 -17.08 4.60 -9.01
N ASP A 78 -18.11 4.87 -9.78
CA ASP A 78 -18.05 5.79 -10.95
C ASP A 78 -17.54 7.18 -10.56
N GLU A 79 -17.87 7.64 -9.38
CA GLU A 79 -17.40 8.93 -8.87
C GLU A 79 -15.88 8.94 -8.68
N VAL A 80 -15.33 7.95 -7.98
CA VAL A 80 -13.88 7.85 -7.73
C VAL A 80 -13.13 7.62 -9.04
N ILE A 81 -13.65 6.77 -9.92
CA ILE A 81 -13.08 6.52 -11.24
C ILE A 81 -12.96 7.83 -12.03
N LYS A 82 -14.02 8.62 -12.12
CA LYS A 82 -14.01 9.93 -12.80
C LYS A 82 -13.02 10.91 -12.17
N LEU A 83 -12.89 10.92 -10.85
CA LEU A 83 -11.90 11.77 -10.16
C LEU A 83 -10.46 11.40 -10.54
N ILE A 84 -10.16 10.13 -10.72
CA ILE A 84 -8.85 9.61 -11.11
C ILE A 84 -8.61 9.86 -12.61
N GLU A 85 -9.59 9.57 -13.45
CA GLU A 85 -9.52 9.71 -14.90
C GLU A 85 -9.20 11.16 -15.31
N ASN A 86 -9.83 12.13 -14.64
CA ASN A 86 -9.65 13.57 -14.90
C ASN A 86 -8.30 14.14 -14.41
N ARG A 87 -7.42 13.32 -13.83
CA ARG A 87 -6.09 13.77 -13.42
C ARG A 87 -5.09 13.63 -14.56
N SER A 88 -4.10 14.52 -14.56
CA SER A 88 -2.99 14.49 -15.53
C SER A 88 -1.98 13.38 -15.23
N GLU A 89 -1.80 13.03 -13.97
CA GLU A 89 -0.83 12.02 -13.57
C GLU A 89 -1.19 10.63 -14.13
N HIS A 90 -0.17 9.93 -14.63
CA HIS A 90 -0.34 8.59 -15.19
C HIS A 90 -0.19 7.48 -14.17
N VAL A 91 0.50 7.75 -13.07
CA VAL A 91 0.76 6.77 -12.00
C VAL A 91 0.15 7.24 -10.69
N PHE A 92 -0.53 6.32 -10.02
CA PHE A 92 -1.12 6.53 -8.71
C PHE A 92 -0.57 5.52 -7.71
N ILE A 93 0.02 5.99 -6.62
CA ILE A 93 0.33 5.14 -5.47
C ILE A 93 -1.00 4.71 -4.86
N PHE A 94 -1.26 3.41 -4.82
CA PHE A 94 -2.49 2.86 -4.24
C PHE A 94 -2.26 2.35 -2.83
N SER A 95 -2.87 3.00 -1.85
CA SER A 95 -2.90 2.60 -0.45
C SER A 95 -4.34 2.56 0.08
N GLY A 96 -5.16 1.70 -0.51
CA GLY A 96 -6.56 1.48 -0.13
C GLY A 96 -6.74 0.65 1.13
N TYR A 97 -7.98 0.37 1.48
CA TYR A 97 -8.30 -0.58 2.55
C TYR A 97 -7.86 -1.99 2.19
N GLY A 98 -7.55 -2.81 3.20
CA GLY A 98 -7.19 -4.22 2.99
C GLY A 98 -8.34 -5.02 2.36
N GLY A 99 -8.01 -5.93 1.43
CA GLY A 99 -8.99 -6.79 0.76
C GLY A 99 -9.77 -6.12 -0.39
N VAL A 100 -9.54 -4.84 -0.66
CA VAL A 100 -10.17 -4.15 -1.79
C VAL A 100 -9.38 -4.41 -3.07
N LEU A 101 -10.05 -4.99 -4.06
CA LEU A 101 -9.50 -5.26 -5.39
C LEU A 101 -9.96 -4.19 -6.38
N LEU A 102 -9.05 -3.78 -7.27
CA LEU A 102 -9.38 -2.92 -8.40
C LEU A 102 -10.04 -3.76 -9.49
N LYS A 103 -11.24 -3.33 -9.93
CA LYS A 103 -12.00 -4.00 -10.98
C LYS A 103 -11.59 -3.51 -12.37
N GLU A 104 -12.07 -4.19 -13.41
CA GLU A 104 -11.72 -3.90 -14.82
C GLU A 104 -11.93 -2.43 -15.20
N LYS A 105 -13.03 -1.81 -14.72
CA LYS A 105 -13.36 -0.43 -15.07
C LYS A 105 -12.28 0.55 -14.62
N ILE A 106 -11.81 0.47 -13.38
CA ILE A 106 -10.76 1.37 -12.87
C ILE A 106 -9.38 1.02 -13.46
N LEU A 107 -9.10 -0.25 -13.72
CA LEU A 107 -7.86 -0.66 -14.39
C LEU A 107 -7.81 -0.21 -15.86
N GLY A 108 -8.96 -0.02 -16.49
CA GLY A 108 -9.10 0.40 -17.89
C GLY A 108 -9.00 1.90 -18.15
N VAL A 109 -8.86 2.76 -17.14
CA VAL A 109 -8.82 4.23 -17.31
C VAL A 109 -7.49 4.79 -17.85
N GLY A 110 -6.57 3.92 -18.28
CA GLY A 110 -5.26 4.36 -18.81
C GLY A 110 -4.27 4.85 -17.74
N LYS A 111 -4.55 4.59 -16.47
CA LYS A 111 -3.66 4.90 -15.33
C LYS A 111 -3.00 3.64 -14.80
N LYS A 112 -1.79 3.76 -14.25
CA LYS A 112 -1.09 2.68 -13.56
C LYS A 112 -1.22 2.86 -12.05
N PHE A 113 -1.50 1.79 -11.33
CA PHE A 113 -1.64 1.80 -9.88
C PHE A 113 -0.45 1.09 -9.25
N LEU A 114 0.47 1.89 -8.69
CA LEU A 114 1.63 1.41 -7.94
C LEU A 114 1.17 0.94 -6.56
N HIS A 115 1.28 -0.35 -6.33
CA HIS A 115 0.96 -0.97 -5.05
C HIS A 115 2.21 -1.57 -4.42
N ILE A 116 2.32 -1.45 -3.09
CA ILE A 116 3.36 -2.16 -2.37
C ILE A 116 2.71 -3.33 -1.65
N HIS A 117 2.95 -4.50 -2.19
CA HIS A 117 2.51 -5.77 -1.61
C HIS A 117 3.37 -6.14 -0.40
N GLY A 118 2.76 -6.72 0.65
CA GLY A 118 3.44 -7.16 1.85
C GLY A 118 3.88 -8.60 1.74
N GLY A 119 4.78 -8.87 0.84
CA GLY A 119 5.36 -10.17 0.57
C GLY A 119 6.47 -10.03 -0.45
N TYR A 120 7.41 -10.98 -0.47
CA TYR A 120 8.43 -11.05 -1.49
C TYR A 120 7.87 -11.83 -2.70
N LEU A 121 7.52 -11.10 -3.76
CA LEU A 121 6.96 -11.69 -4.98
C LEU A 121 8.06 -12.31 -5.87
N PRO A 122 7.75 -13.35 -6.63
CA PRO A 122 6.46 -14.04 -6.75
C PRO A 122 6.15 -15.04 -5.65
N ASP A 123 7.06 -15.30 -4.71
CA ASP A 123 7.01 -16.43 -3.78
C ASP A 123 5.79 -16.36 -2.83
N TYR A 124 5.37 -15.15 -2.46
CA TYR A 124 4.31 -14.91 -1.48
C TYR A 124 3.25 -13.95 -2.03
N LYS A 125 2.26 -14.45 -2.80
CA LYS A 125 1.09 -13.70 -3.27
C LYS A 125 -0.09 -13.80 -2.30
N GLY A 126 -1.03 -12.86 -2.37
CA GLY A 126 -2.29 -12.92 -1.62
C GLY A 126 -2.26 -12.21 -0.27
N SER A 127 -2.84 -12.81 0.75
CA SER A 127 -3.07 -12.16 2.04
C SER A 127 -2.16 -12.66 3.15
N THR A 128 -1.85 -11.75 4.11
CA THR A 128 -1.09 -12.06 5.34
C THR A 128 0.24 -12.78 5.10
N THR A 129 0.82 -12.57 3.94
CA THR A 129 1.98 -13.28 3.39
C THR A 129 3.21 -13.18 4.26
N ASN A 130 3.40 -12.07 5.00
CA ASN A 130 4.52 -11.91 5.91
C ASN A 130 4.49 -12.86 7.12
N TYR A 131 3.32 -13.40 7.49
CA TYR A 131 3.27 -14.48 8.49
C TYR A 131 3.75 -15.81 7.94
N TYR A 132 3.37 -16.12 6.69
CA TYR A 132 3.84 -17.35 6.02
C TYR A 132 5.35 -17.30 5.78
N SER A 133 5.88 -16.17 5.33
CA SER A 133 7.33 -16.03 5.14
C SER A 133 8.11 -16.04 6.46
N LEU A 134 7.52 -15.58 7.58
CA LEU A 134 8.12 -15.77 8.90
C LEU A 134 8.20 -17.24 9.32
N ILE A 135 7.17 -18.04 9.03
CA ILE A 135 7.17 -19.48 9.32
C ILE A 135 8.22 -20.19 8.45
N ASN A 136 8.24 -19.89 7.15
CA ASN A 136 9.07 -20.61 6.18
C ASN A 136 10.53 -20.17 6.18
N GLU A 137 10.80 -18.87 6.26
CA GLU A 137 12.12 -18.29 6.00
C GLU A 137 12.64 -17.44 7.16
N ASN A 138 11.85 -17.22 8.20
CA ASN A 138 12.18 -16.27 9.28
C ASN A 138 12.50 -14.86 8.74
N LYS A 139 11.82 -14.43 7.70
CA LYS A 139 11.97 -13.12 7.05
C LYS A 139 10.60 -12.53 6.75
N ILE A 140 10.57 -11.22 6.49
CA ILE A 140 9.42 -10.55 5.89
C ILE A 140 9.82 -9.95 4.55
N GLY A 141 8.84 -9.68 3.70
CA GLY A 141 9.07 -9.13 2.38
C GLY A 141 8.15 -7.95 2.07
N ALA A 142 8.55 -7.18 1.07
CA ALA A 142 7.68 -6.22 0.41
C ALA A 142 8.08 -6.09 -1.07
N SER A 143 7.09 -5.88 -1.94
CA SER A 143 7.28 -5.79 -3.39
C SER A 143 6.44 -4.67 -3.97
N ALA A 144 7.06 -3.79 -4.75
CA ALA A 144 6.41 -2.75 -5.52
C ALA A 144 5.99 -3.32 -6.87
N ILE A 145 4.70 -3.25 -7.18
CA ILE A 145 4.12 -3.76 -8.42
C ILE A 145 3.16 -2.74 -9.03
N PHE A 146 2.96 -2.81 -10.32
CA PHE A 146 1.75 -2.23 -10.91
C PHE A 146 0.61 -3.25 -10.83
N LEU A 147 -0.54 -2.81 -10.31
CA LEU A 147 -1.71 -3.65 -10.20
C LEU A 147 -2.26 -4.05 -11.57
N THR A 148 -2.66 -5.30 -11.66
CA THR A 148 -3.39 -5.90 -12.79
C THR A 148 -4.69 -6.53 -12.31
N LYS A 149 -5.43 -7.17 -13.20
CA LYS A 149 -6.66 -7.89 -12.86
C LYS A 149 -6.40 -9.07 -11.91
N GLU A 150 -5.26 -9.71 -12.07
CA GLU A 150 -4.88 -10.88 -11.27
C GLU A 150 -4.16 -10.43 -9.98
N ILE A 151 -4.50 -11.07 -8.88
CA ILE A 151 -3.98 -10.70 -7.54
C ILE A 151 -2.47 -10.88 -7.50
N ASP A 152 -1.75 -9.79 -7.21
CA ASP A 152 -0.30 -9.73 -7.02
C ASP A 152 0.52 -10.32 -8.19
N CYS A 153 -0.06 -10.37 -9.40
CA CYS A 153 0.57 -10.90 -10.62
C CYS A 153 1.12 -9.81 -11.55
N GLY A 154 0.96 -8.55 -11.21
CA GLY A 154 1.48 -7.45 -12.01
C GLY A 154 3.01 -7.37 -12.04
N PRO A 155 3.61 -6.65 -13.00
CA PRO A 155 5.05 -6.53 -13.13
C PRO A 155 5.68 -5.93 -11.87
N ILE A 156 6.81 -6.52 -11.45
CA ILE A 156 7.54 -6.14 -10.25
C ILE A 156 8.56 -5.07 -10.59
N LEU A 157 8.48 -3.92 -9.93
CA LEU A 157 9.42 -2.80 -10.05
C LEU A 157 10.61 -2.94 -9.11
N LEU A 158 10.33 -3.39 -7.89
CA LEU A 158 11.32 -3.58 -6.84
C LEU A 158 10.78 -4.55 -5.79
N ARG A 159 11.64 -5.40 -5.25
CA ARG A 159 11.29 -6.30 -4.15
C ARG A 159 12.42 -6.43 -3.16
N LYS A 160 12.08 -6.57 -1.88
CA LYS A 160 13.07 -6.72 -0.81
C LYS A 160 12.63 -7.72 0.24
N ARG A 161 13.61 -8.47 0.73
CA ARG A 161 13.51 -9.25 1.97
C ARG A 161 14.12 -8.45 3.11
N PHE A 162 13.50 -8.55 4.28
CA PHE A 162 13.94 -7.95 5.52
C PHE A 162 14.10 -9.03 6.57
N SER A 163 15.00 -8.82 7.51
CA SER A 163 15.13 -9.69 8.68
C SER A 163 13.83 -9.74 9.47
N SER A 164 13.60 -10.85 10.15
CA SER A 164 12.49 -11.00 11.08
C SER A 164 12.46 -9.83 12.08
N PRO A 165 11.29 -9.22 12.34
CA PRO A 165 11.18 -8.18 13.34
C PRO A 165 11.53 -8.73 14.74
N LYS A 166 12.21 -7.91 15.55
CA LYS A 166 12.54 -8.27 16.94
C LYS A 166 11.27 -8.54 17.77
N ASN A 167 10.24 -7.74 17.55
CA ASN A 167 8.92 -7.93 18.14
C ASN A 167 7.91 -8.31 17.04
N ARG A 168 7.59 -9.59 16.91
CA ARG A 168 6.67 -10.10 15.90
C ARG A 168 5.20 -9.79 16.19
N THR A 169 4.85 -9.38 17.42
CA THR A 169 3.49 -8.96 17.74
C THR A 169 3.10 -7.65 17.06
N GLU A 170 4.10 -6.87 16.62
CA GLU A 170 3.91 -5.59 15.94
C GLU A 170 3.85 -5.71 14.41
N ILE A 171 3.81 -6.94 13.86
CA ILE A 171 3.92 -7.14 12.39
C ILE A 171 2.82 -6.40 11.63
N ASP A 172 1.56 -6.51 12.04
CA ASP A 172 0.42 -5.88 11.36
C ASP A 172 0.39 -4.36 11.51
N HIS A 173 0.91 -3.84 12.62
CA HIS A 173 0.76 -2.43 12.97
C HIS A 173 2.01 -1.60 12.66
N LYS A 174 3.17 -2.24 12.54
CA LYS A 174 4.44 -1.53 12.37
C LYS A 174 5.32 -2.15 11.29
N SER A 175 5.82 -3.37 11.51
CA SER A 175 6.91 -3.93 10.70
C SER A 175 6.55 -4.09 9.23
N ASP A 176 5.33 -4.55 8.91
CA ASP A 176 4.82 -4.63 7.54
C ASP A 176 4.72 -3.24 6.91
N SER A 177 4.18 -2.27 7.64
CA SER A 177 4.03 -0.90 7.14
C SER A 177 5.38 -0.22 6.90
N GLU A 178 6.36 -0.44 7.78
CA GLU A 178 7.74 0.07 7.63
C GLU A 178 8.46 -0.57 6.43
N ALA A 179 8.35 -1.88 6.26
CA ALA A 179 8.95 -2.60 5.14
C ALA A 179 8.39 -2.09 3.79
N ARG A 180 7.06 -1.97 3.71
CA ARG A 180 6.39 -1.43 2.51
C ARG A 180 6.78 0.03 2.25
N ALA A 181 6.84 0.88 3.28
CA ALA A 181 7.23 2.27 3.12
C ALA A 181 8.67 2.41 2.59
N LYS A 182 9.61 1.58 3.08
CA LYS A 182 10.99 1.54 2.58
C LYS A 182 11.05 1.16 1.09
N VAL A 183 10.29 0.13 0.69
CA VAL A 183 10.23 -0.29 -0.72
C VAL A 183 9.59 0.78 -1.59
N LEU A 184 8.54 1.45 -1.12
CA LEU A 184 7.92 2.58 -1.82
C LEU A 184 8.93 3.69 -2.08
N ILE A 185 9.64 4.15 -1.05
CA ILE A 185 10.62 5.24 -1.17
C ILE A 185 11.72 4.88 -2.16
N GLU A 186 12.28 3.68 -2.04
CA GLU A 186 13.36 3.25 -2.94
C GLU A 186 12.88 3.07 -4.40
N CYS A 187 11.66 2.57 -4.59
CA CYS A 187 11.05 2.48 -5.91
C CYS A 187 10.87 3.86 -6.56
N LEU A 188 10.41 4.85 -5.80
CA LEU A 188 10.27 6.23 -6.27
C LEU A 188 11.62 6.91 -6.52
N GLN A 189 12.62 6.67 -5.68
CA GLN A 189 14.00 7.17 -5.89
C GLN A 189 14.59 6.61 -7.18
N ARG A 190 14.39 5.30 -7.42
CA ARG A 190 14.81 4.65 -8.66
C ARG A 190 14.13 5.25 -9.89
N TYR A 191 12.83 5.48 -9.82
CA TYR A 191 12.09 6.17 -10.87
C TYR A 191 12.64 7.59 -11.12
N MET A 192 12.88 8.37 -10.08
CA MET A 192 13.44 9.73 -10.22
C MET A 192 14.84 9.74 -10.83
N LEU A 193 15.65 8.74 -10.50
CA LEU A 193 17.03 8.63 -11.04
C LEU A 193 17.03 8.21 -12.51
N LEU A 194 16.15 7.29 -12.90
CA LEU A 194 16.14 6.70 -14.24
C LEU A 194 15.23 7.42 -15.23
N GLY A 195 14.32 8.26 -14.73
CA GLY A 195 13.29 8.92 -15.55
C GLY A 195 12.23 7.95 -16.11
N ASP A 196 12.24 6.69 -15.68
CA ASP A 196 11.35 5.65 -16.19
C ASP A 196 11.10 4.54 -15.15
N TRP A 197 9.95 3.86 -15.28
CA TRP A 197 9.56 2.72 -14.46
C TRP A 197 10.20 1.43 -14.99
N LYS A 198 11.38 1.08 -14.47
CA LYS A 198 12.08 -0.16 -14.85
C LYS A 198 11.58 -1.34 -14.03
N TYR A 199 11.23 -2.42 -14.71
CA TYR A 199 10.84 -3.67 -14.07
C TYR A 199 12.07 -4.46 -13.63
N GLU A 200 12.01 -4.99 -12.41
CA GLU A 200 12.94 -6.01 -11.93
C GLU A 200 12.53 -7.39 -12.47
N LEU A 201 11.21 -7.61 -12.57
CA LEU A 201 10.62 -8.81 -13.16
C LEU A 201 9.31 -8.43 -13.86
N GLU A 202 9.26 -8.55 -15.17
CA GLU A 202 8.08 -8.20 -15.96
C GLU A 202 6.99 -9.27 -15.88
N ASN A 203 7.36 -10.54 -15.97
CA ASN A 203 6.43 -11.66 -15.83
C ASN A 203 6.46 -12.22 -14.42
N ASN A 204 5.44 -11.91 -13.64
CA ASN A 204 5.25 -12.32 -12.25
C ASN A 204 4.17 -13.42 -12.14
N SER A 205 4.26 -14.46 -12.96
CA SER A 205 3.27 -15.55 -13.01
C SER A 205 3.52 -16.70 -12.02
N GLY A 206 4.77 -16.85 -11.51
CA GLY A 206 5.14 -17.93 -10.58
C GLY A 206 4.64 -17.69 -9.14
N GLY A 207 5.05 -18.60 -8.24
CA GLY A 207 4.82 -18.51 -6.80
C GLY A 207 3.45 -19.01 -6.34
N GLU A 208 3.27 -19.02 -5.02
CA GLU A 208 2.06 -19.52 -4.36
C GLU A 208 1.17 -18.37 -3.91
N THR A 209 -0.15 -18.60 -3.97
CA THR A 209 -1.15 -17.66 -3.45
C THR A 209 -1.60 -18.09 -2.07
N PHE A 210 -1.36 -17.22 -1.09
CA PHE A 210 -1.72 -17.44 0.30
C PHE A 210 -3.02 -16.70 0.64
N TYR A 211 -3.86 -17.36 1.42
CA TYR A 211 -5.09 -16.79 1.95
C TYR A 211 -4.87 -16.20 3.35
N ILE A 212 -5.90 -15.59 3.92
CA ILE A 212 -5.85 -15.07 5.29
C ILE A 212 -5.39 -16.19 6.23
N ILE A 213 -4.32 -15.95 6.96
CA ILE A 213 -3.69 -16.96 7.81
C ILE A 213 -4.63 -17.41 8.93
N HIS A 214 -4.66 -18.72 9.16
CA HIS A 214 -5.39 -19.28 10.30
C HIS A 214 -4.80 -18.78 11.64
N PRO A 215 -5.61 -18.45 12.65
CA PRO A 215 -5.13 -17.92 13.93
C PRO A 215 -4.03 -18.74 14.60
N VAL A 216 -4.08 -20.06 14.54
CA VAL A 216 -3.04 -20.94 15.10
C VAL A 216 -1.71 -20.75 14.37
N LEU A 217 -1.69 -20.73 13.05
CA LEU A 217 -0.48 -20.47 12.26
C LEU A 217 0.06 -19.05 12.50
N LYS A 218 -0.83 -18.07 12.61
CA LYS A 218 -0.44 -16.70 13.01
C LYS A 218 0.26 -16.69 14.35
N HIS A 219 -0.25 -17.44 15.32
CA HIS A 219 0.34 -17.57 16.65
C HIS A 219 1.73 -18.21 16.57
N LEU A 220 1.88 -19.29 15.80
CA LEU A 220 3.18 -19.92 15.54
C LEU A 220 4.18 -18.97 14.89
N ALA A 221 3.75 -18.17 13.90
CA ALA A 221 4.59 -17.18 13.25
C ALA A 221 5.09 -16.12 14.24
N ILE A 222 4.24 -15.70 15.18
CA ILE A 222 4.57 -14.70 16.19
C ILE A 222 5.53 -15.27 17.25
N LEU A 223 5.26 -16.46 17.77
CA LEU A 223 6.02 -17.09 18.85
C LEU A 223 7.26 -17.85 18.36
N GLY A 224 7.32 -18.25 17.11
CA GLY A 224 8.41 -19.04 16.54
C GLY A 224 9.75 -18.29 16.63
N LYS A 225 10.80 -19.01 17.02
CA LYS A 225 12.17 -18.48 17.10
C LYS A 225 12.96 -18.58 15.79
N GLY A 226 12.35 -18.96 14.70
CA GLY A 226 12.97 -19.19 13.39
C GLY A 226 12.33 -20.37 12.69
N ALA A 227 12.66 -20.56 11.42
CA ALA A 227 12.22 -21.72 10.67
C ALA A 227 12.46 -23.00 11.49
N LEU A 228 11.48 -23.90 11.44
CA LEU A 228 11.73 -25.27 11.85
C LEU A 228 12.86 -25.79 10.96
N GLN A 229 14.07 -25.86 11.52
CA GLN A 229 15.23 -26.48 10.87
C GLN A 229 15.00 -27.97 10.76
#